data_4e61231e8dc646f89d63f70a6660133f
#
_entry.id   4e61231e8dc646f89d63f70a6660133f
#
_cell.length_a   1.000
_cell.length_b   1.000
_cell.length_c   1.000
_cell.angle_alpha   90.00
_cell.angle_beta   90.00
_cell.angle_gamma   90.00
#
_symmetry.space_group_name_H-M   'P 1'
#
loop_
_entity.id
_entity.type
_entity.pdbx_description
1 polymer ?
#
loop_
_entity_poly.entity_id
_entity_poly.type
_entity_poly.pdbx_seq_one_letter_code
_entity_poly.pdbx_strand_id
1 'polypeptide(L)'
;MHTFYKVISLLSLILLTVNPSFAIVNQLSHDESLEWPTDHWPENKIQLNDQDFKKIIDYTFSTESIETLGRTNALLIIQNGSIVYEKYNKPINRNTKLVSYSMAKSYIGLLTGMMIDRGFIESKYEKNLLAEWQDNRKNISISHLLNMQSGLDFVEQYDNNGRSDTLEMLFGDGRFDQASFAASVALKSITPGMKFNYSTGETNILSKIIKLRLQEQNLNYQNFINDNLSSKIGLKNTIFEFDSSGTFIGGSSVFANARDFARFGYLYLRDGQWDGETIVSKSWIDDTRKPAKNTYKMYSNKFWLPHPASRSLPKDTYFCAGFGGQYILIIPSKDMVVVRLGETYMRDNKVIENLSKIISFFPTR
;
A
#
# COMPACT_ATOMS: atom_id res chain seq x y z
N MET A 1 -64.56 22.33 -36.23
CA MET A 1 -64.21 23.78 -35.99
C MET A 1 -63.59 23.88 -34.61
N HIS A 2 -62.49 24.52 -34.51
CA HIS A 2 -61.63 24.83 -33.39
C HIS A 2 -60.51 23.79 -33.06
N THR A 3 -59.45 24.10 -33.70
CA THR A 3 -58.07 23.53 -33.48
C THR A 3 -57.50 24.13 -32.20
N PHE A 4 -57.04 23.25 -31.26
CA PHE A 4 -56.24 23.69 -30.13
C PHE A 4 -54.78 23.20 -30.33
N TYR A 5 -53.89 24.09 -30.60
CA TYR A 5 -52.41 23.84 -30.57
C TYR A 5 -51.95 23.75 -29.13
N LYS A 6 -51.38 22.63 -28.74
CA LYS A 6 -50.59 22.49 -27.52
C LYS A 6 -49.12 22.71 -27.85
N VAL A 7 -48.58 23.81 -27.35
CA VAL A 7 -47.15 24.11 -27.31
C VAL A 7 -46.56 23.27 -26.20
N ILE A 8 -45.70 22.28 -26.56
CA ILE A 8 -44.88 21.53 -25.59
C ILE A 8 -43.56 22.29 -25.45
N SER A 9 -43.37 22.95 -24.31
CA SER A 9 -42.09 23.54 -23.91
C SER A 9 -41.13 22.43 -23.48
N LEU A 10 -40.08 22.20 -24.26
CA LEU A 10 -38.96 21.31 -23.91
C LEU A 10 -38.05 22.03 -22.92
N LEU A 11 -38.21 21.77 -21.62
CA LEU A 11 -37.20 22.14 -20.64
C LEU A 11 -36.06 21.10 -20.73
N SER A 12 -34.95 21.48 -21.34
CA SER A 12 -33.70 20.72 -21.33
C SER A 12 -33.11 20.83 -19.93
N LEU A 13 -33.27 19.77 -19.13
CA LEU A 13 -32.60 19.64 -17.84
C LEU A 13 -31.12 19.26 -18.15
N ILE A 14 -30.24 20.26 -18.12
CA ILE A 14 -28.78 20.02 -18.13
C ILE A 14 -28.41 19.42 -16.76
N LEU A 15 -28.36 18.13 -16.68
CA LEU A 15 -27.70 17.42 -15.56
C LEU A 15 -26.20 17.71 -15.65
N LEU A 16 -25.77 18.75 -14.93
CA LEU A 16 -24.34 18.90 -14.60
C LEU A 16 -23.93 17.71 -13.72
N THR A 17 -23.41 16.65 -14.33
CA THR A 17 -22.68 15.63 -13.62
C THR A 17 -21.38 16.27 -13.08
N VAL A 18 -21.44 16.74 -11.86
CA VAL A 18 -20.22 17.08 -11.11
C VAL A 18 -19.47 15.77 -10.88
N ASN A 19 -18.57 15.45 -11.81
CA ASN A 19 -17.52 14.47 -11.51
C ASN A 19 -16.74 15.03 -10.30
N PRO A 20 -16.67 14.31 -9.17
CA PRO A 20 -15.73 14.70 -8.15
C PRO A 20 -14.34 14.48 -8.74
N SER A 21 -13.76 15.52 -9.31
CA SER A 21 -12.34 15.56 -9.59
C SER A 21 -11.67 15.39 -8.24
N PHE A 22 -11.04 14.23 -8.02
CA PHE A 22 -10.05 14.09 -6.97
C PHE A 22 -8.99 15.14 -7.29
N ALA A 23 -9.01 16.23 -6.53
CA ALA A 23 -7.98 17.24 -6.65
C ALA A 23 -6.65 16.53 -6.38
N ILE A 24 -5.83 16.41 -7.41
CA ILE A 24 -4.44 15.98 -7.23
C ILE A 24 -3.82 17.13 -6.45
N VAL A 25 -3.70 16.96 -5.14
CA VAL A 25 -2.95 17.90 -4.32
C VAL A 25 -1.54 17.89 -4.87
N ASN A 26 -1.07 19.02 -5.37
CA ASN A 26 0.32 19.14 -5.79
C ASN A 26 1.19 18.74 -4.61
N GLN A 27 1.95 17.69 -4.80
CA GLN A 27 2.79 17.15 -3.75
C GLN A 27 3.87 18.17 -3.41
N LEU A 28 4.19 18.22 -2.13
CA LEU A 28 5.18 19.16 -1.64
C LEU A 28 6.58 18.56 -1.89
N SER A 29 7.47 19.37 -2.44
CA SER A 29 8.89 19.06 -2.48
C SER A 29 9.43 18.85 -1.06
N HIS A 30 10.51 18.11 -0.94
CA HIS A 30 11.29 18.07 0.30
C HIS A 30 11.76 19.49 0.66
N ASP A 31 11.75 19.83 1.94
CA ASP A 31 12.27 21.11 2.41
C ASP A 31 13.79 21.09 2.28
N GLU A 32 14.35 21.91 1.38
CA GLU A 32 15.79 21.97 1.09
C GLU A 32 16.63 22.39 2.30
N SER A 33 16.03 22.96 3.34
CA SER A 33 16.70 23.27 4.61
C SER A 33 16.90 22.05 5.51
N LEU A 34 16.25 20.92 5.21
CA LEU A 34 16.35 19.67 5.96
C LEU A 34 17.22 18.66 5.21
N GLU A 35 17.99 17.88 5.94
CA GLU A 35 18.64 16.70 5.37
C GLU A 35 17.62 15.63 5.01
N TRP A 36 17.84 14.94 3.90
CA TRP A 36 17.05 13.76 3.55
C TRP A 36 17.22 12.68 4.62
N PRO A 37 16.14 11.98 5.01
CA PRO A 37 16.20 11.03 6.12
C PRO A 37 16.88 9.70 5.75
N THR A 38 17.86 9.70 4.84
CA THR A 38 18.63 8.53 4.41
C THR A 38 19.40 7.91 5.56
N ASP A 39 20.14 8.70 6.30
CA ASP A 39 20.90 8.28 7.47
C ASP A 39 20.14 8.50 8.76
N HIS A 40 19.66 9.70 8.98
CA HIS A 40 18.96 10.11 10.19
C HIS A 40 17.70 10.88 9.84
N TRP A 41 16.63 10.63 10.57
CA TRP A 41 15.43 11.47 10.48
C TRP A 41 15.69 12.81 11.17
N PRO A 42 15.39 13.95 10.53
CA PRO A 42 15.22 15.21 11.24
C PRO A 42 14.14 15.06 12.32
N GLU A 43 14.39 15.57 13.52
CA GLU A 43 13.43 15.52 14.63
C GLU A 43 12.99 16.94 15.00
N ASN A 44 11.69 17.19 14.89
CA ASN A 44 11.06 18.43 15.33
C ASN A 44 9.83 18.06 16.18
N LYS A 45 10.11 17.50 17.36
CA LYS A 45 9.06 16.99 18.26
C LYS A 45 8.17 18.14 18.72
N ILE A 46 6.95 18.13 18.25
CA ILE A 46 5.94 19.08 18.67
C ILE A 46 5.53 18.74 20.11
N GLN A 47 5.74 19.66 21.02
CA GLN A 47 5.09 19.59 22.33
C GLN A 47 3.63 20.00 22.14
N LEU A 48 2.79 19.04 21.78
CA LEU A 48 1.36 19.25 21.84
C LEU A 48 0.96 19.26 23.32
N ASN A 49 0.92 20.47 23.89
CA ASN A 49 0.41 20.71 25.25
C ASN A 49 -1.13 20.54 25.33
N ASP A 50 -1.74 19.95 24.30
CA ASP A 50 -3.15 19.67 24.21
C ASP A 50 -3.46 18.43 25.08
N GLN A 51 -4.28 18.64 26.10
CA GLN A 51 -4.69 17.55 27.01
C GLN A 51 -5.48 16.44 26.30
N ASP A 52 -6.22 16.78 25.24
CA ASP A 52 -7.01 15.79 24.52
C ASP A 52 -6.10 14.95 23.59
N PHE A 53 -5.05 15.55 23.01
CA PHE A 53 -4.01 14.78 22.34
C PHE A 53 -3.33 13.81 23.29
N LYS A 54 -2.96 14.27 24.48
CA LYS A 54 -2.34 13.41 25.49
C LYS A 54 -3.28 12.26 25.88
N LYS A 55 -4.55 12.53 26.15
CA LYS A 55 -5.55 11.51 26.49
C LYS A 55 -5.69 10.45 25.40
N ILE A 56 -5.79 10.85 24.12
CA ILE A 56 -5.94 9.89 23.03
C ILE A 56 -4.68 9.04 22.83
N ILE A 57 -3.49 9.61 23.01
CA ILE A 57 -2.24 8.87 22.96
C ILE A 57 -2.11 7.91 24.15
N ASP A 58 -2.42 8.35 25.37
CA ASP A 58 -2.36 7.49 26.54
C ASP A 58 -3.36 6.32 26.42
N TYR A 59 -4.57 6.57 25.92
CA TYR A 59 -5.51 5.53 25.58
C TYR A 59 -4.97 4.58 24.52
N THR A 60 -4.39 5.10 23.42
CA THR A 60 -3.87 4.29 22.30
C THR A 60 -2.81 3.27 22.74
N PHE A 61 -2.04 3.58 23.80
CA PHE A 61 -0.98 2.73 24.35
C PHE A 61 -1.36 2.05 25.68
N SER A 62 -2.58 2.23 26.15
CA SER A 62 -3.04 1.65 27.42
C SER A 62 -3.44 0.18 27.27
N THR A 63 -3.50 -0.52 28.40
CA THR A 63 -4.10 -1.86 28.46
C THR A 63 -5.62 -1.83 28.25
N GLU A 64 -6.27 -0.72 28.59
CA GLU A 64 -7.70 -0.49 28.39
C GLU A 64 -8.10 -0.50 26.91
N SER A 65 -7.24 -0.02 26.03
CA SER A 65 -7.50 0.02 24.58
C SER A 65 -7.39 -1.35 23.89
N ILE A 66 -6.84 -2.37 24.54
CA ILE A 66 -6.56 -3.68 23.92
C ILE A 66 -7.83 -4.32 23.36
N GLU A 67 -8.96 -4.20 24.06
CA GLU A 67 -10.23 -4.77 23.58
C GLU A 67 -10.79 -4.04 22.34
N THR A 68 -10.43 -2.77 22.12
CA THR A 68 -10.96 -1.95 21.03
C THR A 68 -9.97 -1.75 19.89
N LEU A 69 -8.69 -1.54 20.21
CA LEU A 69 -7.64 -1.22 19.23
C LEU A 69 -6.63 -2.36 19.04
N GLY A 70 -6.68 -3.39 19.92
CA GLY A 70 -5.54 -4.29 20.07
C GLY A 70 -4.33 -3.54 20.64
N ARG A 71 -3.21 -4.24 20.77
CA ARG A 71 -1.98 -3.64 21.27
C ARG A 71 -1.34 -2.75 20.21
N THR A 72 -1.09 -1.49 20.51
CA THR A 72 -0.26 -0.62 19.69
C THR A 72 1.19 -0.74 20.13
N ASN A 73 2.06 -1.22 19.26
CA ASN A 73 3.48 -1.44 19.52
C ASN A 73 4.34 -0.22 19.17
N ALA A 74 3.99 0.49 18.10
CA ALA A 74 4.67 1.71 17.67
C ALA A 74 3.68 2.67 17.01
N LEU A 75 3.87 3.97 17.26
CA LEU A 75 3.26 5.06 16.53
C LEU A 75 4.35 6.09 16.21
N LEU A 76 4.52 6.37 14.92
CA LEU A 76 5.47 7.34 14.40
C LEU A 76 4.75 8.29 13.44
N ILE A 77 4.93 9.58 13.61
CA ILE A 77 4.33 10.62 12.76
C ILE A 77 5.43 11.50 12.21
N ILE A 78 5.50 11.53 10.89
CA ILE A 78 6.34 12.46 10.13
C ILE A 78 5.43 13.58 9.63
N GLN A 79 5.82 14.82 9.78
CA GLN A 79 5.19 15.96 9.14
C GLN A 79 6.25 16.97 8.71
N ASN A 80 6.09 17.57 7.52
CA ASN A 80 7.04 18.53 6.96
C ASN A 80 8.50 18.00 6.97
N GLY A 81 8.70 16.73 6.63
CA GLY A 81 10.02 16.09 6.55
C GLY A 81 10.67 15.70 7.87
N SER A 82 10.03 15.93 9.02
CA SER A 82 10.60 15.67 10.34
C SER A 82 9.74 14.73 11.18
N ILE A 83 10.36 13.98 12.09
CA ILE A 83 9.63 13.27 13.15
C ILE A 83 9.01 14.30 14.10
N VAL A 84 7.68 14.37 14.11
CA VAL A 84 6.95 15.25 15.04
C VAL A 84 6.41 14.49 16.26
N TYR A 85 6.21 13.19 16.13
CA TYR A 85 5.80 12.32 17.23
C TYR A 85 6.33 10.90 17.06
N GLU A 86 6.80 10.28 18.16
CA GLU A 86 7.29 8.91 18.18
C GLU A 86 7.07 8.28 19.56
N LYS A 87 6.38 7.14 19.61
CA LYS A 87 6.15 6.38 20.87
C LYS A 87 6.15 4.88 20.59
N TYR A 88 6.72 4.13 21.51
CA TYR A 88 6.81 2.67 21.47
C TYR A 88 6.28 2.06 22.79
N ASN A 89 5.67 0.89 22.68
CA ASN A 89 5.22 0.10 23.83
C ASN A 89 6.29 -0.94 24.19
N LYS A 90 6.79 -0.89 25.40
CA LYS A 90 7.84 -1.84 25.87
C LYS A 90 7.38 -3.31 25.68
N PRO A 91 8.29 -4.23 25.28
CA PRO A 91 9.74 -4.07 25.10
C PRO A 91 10.17 -3.47 23.73
N ILE A 92 9.22 -3.13 22.86
CA ILE A 92 9.48 -2.56 21.52
C ILE A 92 10.16 -1.19 21.64
N ASN A 93 11.10 -0.92 20.75
CA ASN A 93 11.82 0.34 20.65
C ASN A 93 12.11 0.71 19.20
N ARG A 94 12.77 1.86 18.96
CA ARG A 94 13.06 2.40 17.62
C ARG A 94 13.84 1.46 16.70
N ASN A 95 14.57 0.49 17.23
CA ASN A 95 15.39 -0.45 16.48
C ASN A 95 14.71 -1.81 16.27
N THR A 96 13.57 -2.04 16.92
CA THR A 96 12.86 -3.31 16.83
C THR A 96 12.24 -3.47 15.45
N LYS A 97 12.64 -4.53 14.74
CA LYS A 97 12.02 -4.91 13.48
C LYS A 97 10.71 -5.63 13.74
N LEU A 98 9.65 -5.17 13.11
CA LEU A 98 8.31 -5.76 13.17
C LEU A 98 7.88 -6.20 11.76
N VAL A 99 7.04 -7.22 11.70
CA VAL A 99 6.56 -7.77 10.44
C VAL A 99 5.55 -6.83 9.78
N SER A 100 5.69 -6.64 8.48
CA SER A 100 4.80 -5.82 7.66
C SER A 100 3.43 -6.46 7.42
N TYR A 101 3.39 -7.81 7.41
CA TYR A 101 2.31 -8.53 6.77
C TYR A 101 2.00 -7.92 5.37
N SER A 102 0.75 -7.71 5.04
CA SER A 102 0.33 -7.26 3.71
C SER A 102 0.81 -5.86 3.31
N MET A 103 1.42 -5.05 4.20
CA MET A 103 2.12 -3.84 3.75
C MET A 103 3.26 -4.16 2.77
N ALA A 104 3.81 -5.38 2.80
CA ALA A 104 4.80 -5.87 1.83
C ALA A 104 4.31 -5.76 0.38
N LYS A 105 3.00 -5.91 0.16
CA LYS A 105 2.40 -5.80 -1.19
C LYS A 105 2.70 -4.46 -1.86
N SER A 106 2.75 -3.39 -1.08
CA SER A 106 3.04 -2.06 -1.60
C SER A 106 4.49 -1.92 -2.06
N TYR A 107 5.43 -2.68 -1.47
CA TYR A 107 6.80 -2.77 -1.99
C TYR A 107 6.84 -3.45 -3.37
N ILE A 108 6.03 -4.50 -3.60
CA ILE A 108 5.89 -5.10 -4.94
C ILE A 108 5.26 -4.10 -5.92
N GLY A 109 4.31 -3.28 -5.47
CA GLY A 109 3.78 -2.18 -6.28
C GLY A 109 4.89 -1.21 -6.71
N LEU A 110 5.74 -0.77 -5.78
CA LEU A 110 6.90 0.08 -6.06
C LEU A 110 7.87 -0.58 -7.04
N LEU A 111 8.30 -1.81 -6.75
CA LEU A 111 9.24 -2.54 -7.60
C LEU A 111 8.70 -2.74 -9.02
N THR A 112 7.39 -3.00 -9.18
CA THR A 112 6.76 -3.10 -10.49
C THR A 112 6.86 -1.77 -11.25
N GLY A 113 6.62 -0.64 -10.59
CA GLY A 113 6.82 0.70 -11.18
C GLY A 113 8.26 0.92 -11.61
N MET A 114 9.22 0.58 -10.75
CA MET A 114 10.65 0.68 -11.05
C MET A 114 11.06 -0.19 -12.26
N MET A 115 10.45 -1.38 -12.42
CA MET A 115 10.70 -2.27 -13.56
C MET A 115 10.15 -1.69 -14.87
N ILE A 116 8.97 -1.04 -14.82
CA ILE A 116 8.37 -0.36 -15.96
C ILE A 116 9.21 0.87 -16.34
N ASP A 117 9.61 1.70 -15.38
CA ASP A 117 10.43 2.89 -15.63
C ASP A 117 11.80 2.55 -16.27
N ARG A 118 12.32 1.33 -16.02
CA ARG A 118 13.57 0.82 -16.63
C ARG A 118 13.36 0.07 -17.94
N GLY A 119 12.12 -0.13 -18.37
CA GLY A 119 11.80 -0.89 -19.57
C GLY A 119 11.99 -2.41 -19.43
N PHE A 120 12.15 -2.94 -18.21
CA PHE A 120 12.23 -4.40 -17.96
C PHE A 120 10.85 -5.06 -17.98
N ILE A 121 9.80 -4.29 -17.76
CA ILE A 121 8.40 -4.61 -18.04
C ILE A 121 7.90 -3.55 -19.00
N GLU A 122 7.31 -3.95 -20.13
CA GLU A 122 6.89 -3.03 -21.19
C GLU A 122 5.85 -2.02 -20.68
N SER A 123 4.84 -2.51 -19.99
CA SER A 123 3.80 -1.67 -19.40
C SER A 123 2.95 -2.45 -18.39
N LYS A 124 2.11 -1.75 -17.62
CA LYS A 124 1.14 -2.42 -16.75
C LYS A 124 0.06 -3.22 -17.51
N TYR A 125 -0.04 -3.07 -18.84
CA TYR A 125 -0.98 -3.82 -19.67
C TYR A 125 -0.37 -5.05 -20.33
N GLU A 126 0.91 -5.30 -20.13
CA GLU A 126 1.61 -6.49 -20.60
C GLU A 126 0.90 -7.76 -20.15
N LYS A 127 0.81 -8.73 -21.07
CA LYS A 127 0.15 -10.06 -20.91
C LYS A 127 1.15 -11.17 -21.27
N ASN A 128 0.68 -12.41 -21.27
CA ASN A 128 1.54 -13.58 -21.50
C ASN A 128 2.73 -13.61 -20.51
N LEU A 129 2.43 -13.37 -19.25
CA LEU A 129 3.40 -13.05 -18.19
C LEU A 129 4.25 -14.26 -17.77
N LEU A 130 3.70 -15.48 -17.86
CA LEU A 130 4.33 -16.71 -17.44
C LEU A 130 4.20 -17.75 -18.56
N ALA A 131 5.31 -18.43 -18.87
CA ALA A 131 5.36 -19.44 -19.92
C ALA A 131 4.42 -20.63 -19.67
N GLU A 132 4.20 -20.97 -18.41
CA GLU A 132 3.28 -22.04 -17.99
C GLU A 132 1.78 -21.69 -18.17
N TRP A 133 1.44 -20.44 -18.42
CA TRP A 133 0.05 -20.01 -18.65
C TRP A 133 -0.37 -20.15 -20.12
N GLN A 134 -0.61 -21.38 -20.55
CA GLN A 134 -1.04 -21.69 -21.92
C GLN A 134 -2.56 -21.62 -22.13
N ASP A 135 -3.32 -21.50 -21.06
CA ASP A 135 -4.79 -21.34 -21.06
C ASP A 135 -5.21 -19.85 -21.00
N ASN A 136 -6.45 -19.59 -20.60
CA ASN A 136 -6.98 -18.21 -20.50
C ASN A 136 -6.23 -17.33 -19.48
N ARG A 137 -5.39 -17.88 -18.60
CA ARG A 137 -4.51 -17.11 -17.69
C ARG A 137 -3.51 -16.25 -18.47
N LYS A 138 -3.19 -16.59 -19.72
CA LYS A 138 -2.36 -15.73 -20.60
C LYS A 138 -2.94 -14.33 -20.81
N ASN A 139 -4.25 -14.13 -20.57
CA ASN A 139 -4.91 -12.82 -20.67
C ASN A 139 -4.79 -11.98 -19.40
N ILE A 140 -4.25 -12.54 -18.30
CA ILE A 140 -3.95 -11.78 -17.10
C ILE A 140 -2.82 -10.79 -17.42
N SER A 141 -3.02 -9.52 -17.08
CA SER A 141 -2.00 -8.48 -17.24
C SER A 141 -1.36 -8.11 -15.90
N ILE A 142 -0.23 -7.42 -15.94
CA ILE A 142 0.41 -6.80 -14.77
C ILE A 142 -0.61 -5.95 -14.00
N SER A 143 -1.44 -5.14 -14.70
CA SER A 143 -2.48 -4.34 -14.07
C SER A 143 -3.51 -5.17 -13.32
N HIS A 144 -3.91 -6.32 -13.86
CA HIS A 144 -4.86 -7.20 -13.18
C HIS A 144 -4.27 -7.73 -11.85
N LEU A 145 -3.01 -8.17 -11.87
CA LEU A 145 -2.30 -8.61 -10.66
C LEU A 145 -2.11 -7.47 -9.66
N LEU A 146 -1.70 -6.28 -10.12
CA LEU A 146 -1.53 -5.09 -9.28
C LEU A 146 -2.81 -4.73 -8.53
N ASN A 147 -3.95 -4.88 -9.17
CA ASN A 147 -5.24 -4.42 -8.68
C ASN A 147 -6.13 -5.54 -8.12
N MET A 148 -5.55 -6.73 -7.84
CA MET A 148 -6.30 -7.84 -7.27
C MET A 148 -7.48 -8.30 -8.14
N GLN A 149 -7.25 -8.44 -9.44
CA GLN A 149 -8.28 -8.68 -10.46
C GLN A 149 -7.90 -9.75 -11.47
N SER A 150 -7.00 -10.66 -11.11
CA SER A 150 -6.57 -11.75 -12.03
C SER A 150 -7.70 -12.67 -12.44
N GLY A 151 -8.70 -12.86 -11.58
CA GLY A 151 -9.76 -13.85 -11.77
C GLY A 151 -9.33 -15.27 -11.37
N LEU A 152 -8.15 -15.45 -10.78
CA LEU A 152 -7.73 -16.74 -10.21
C LEU A 152 -8.65 -17.15 -9.06
N ASP A 153 -8.92 -18.46 -8.94
CA ASP A 153 -9.71 -19.04 -7.86
C ASP A 153 -8.92 -19.17 -6.56
N PHE A 154 -8.09 -18.17 -6.25
CA PHE A 154 -7.30 -18.14 -5.04
C PHE A 154 -8.16 -17.74 -3.84
N VAL A 155 -8.16 -18.58 -2.80
CA VAL A 155 -8.92 -18.34 -1.56
C VAL A 155 -8.02 -17.74 -0.51
N GLU A 156 -8.25 -16.44 -0.22
CA GLU A 156 -7.58 -15.71 0.85
C GLU A 156 -8.38 -15.86 2.15
N GLN A 157 -8.02 -16.86 2.95
CA GLN A 157 -8.67 -17.16 4.22
C GLN A 157 -7.60 -17.52 5.26
N TYR A 158 -7.80 -17.14 6.52
CA TYR A 158 -6.81 -17.28 7.59
C TYR A 158 -7.30 -18.16 8.74
N ASP A 159 -8.43 -18.80 8.59
CA ASP A 159 -8.95 -19.80 9.53
C ASP A 159 -8.96 -21.20 8.88
N ASN A 160 -9.13 -22.22 9.72
CA ASN A 160 -9.16 -23.61 9.27
C ASN A 160 -10.56 -24.10 8.85
N ASN A 161 -11.48 -23.17 8.53
CA ASN A 161 -12.86 -23.49 8.18
C ASN A 161 -13.05 -23.73 6.66
N GLY A 162 -12.22 -24.55 6.07
CA GLY A 162 -12.33 -24.90 4.66
C GLY A 162 -11.03 -24.72 3.87
N ARG A 163 -11.14 -24.56 2.54
CA ARG A 163 -9.99 -24.35 1.66
C ARG A 163 -9.38 -22.98 1.92
N SER A 164 -8.08 -22.97 2.16
CA SER A 164 -7.27 -21.76 2.23
C SER A 164 -6.01 -21.91 1.40
N ASP A 165 -5.98 -21.30 0.23
CA ASP A 165 -4.77 -21.29 -0.60
C ASP A 165 -3.67 -20.43 0.04
N THR A 166 -4.06 -19.42 0.83
CA THR A 166 -3.12 -18.60 1.57
C THR A 166 -2.36 -19.40 2.63
N LEU A 167 -3.05 -20.20 3.44
CA LEU A 167 -2.39 -21.02 4.47
C LEU A 167 -1.52 -22.11 3.84
N GLU A 168 -2.00 -22.75 2.76
CA GLU A 168 -1.22 -23.74 2.02
C GLU A 168 0.02 -23.14 1.38
N MET A 169 -0.10 -21.94 0.78
CA MET A 169 1.02 -21.21 0.19
C MET A 169 2.04 -20.76 1.23
N LEU A 170 1.61 -20.30 2.40
CA LEU A 170 2.50 -19.75 3.42
C LEU A 170 3.14 -20.83 4.31
N PHE A 171 2.42 -21.89 4.63
CA PHE A 171 2.80 -22.85 5.66
C PHE A 171 2.79 -24.31 5.19
N GLY A 172 2.06 -24.63 4.12
CA GLY A 172 2.00 -25.94 3.49
C GLY A 172 3.14 -26.16 2.49
N ASP A 173 2.91 -27.02 1.51
CA ASP A 173 3.90 -27.36 0.47
C ASP A 173 4.22 -26.18 -0.47
N GLY A 174 3.29 -25.22 -0.59
CA GLY A 174 3.49 -24.00 -1.36
C GLY A 174 4.61 -23.09 -0.81
N ARG A 175 5.04 -23.23 0.45
CA ARG A 175 6.01 -22.35 1.11
C ARG A 175 7.39 -22.30 0.45
N PHE A 176 7.76 -23.33 -0.30
CA PHE A 176 9.08 -23.43 -0.95
C PHE A 176 9.17 -22.60 -2.24
N ASP A 177 8.05 -22.44 -2.93
CA ASP A 177 7.88 -21.57 -4.12
C ASP A 177 6.45 -21.03 -4.15
N GLN A 178 6.23 -20.02 -3.33
CA GLN A 178 4.91 -19.44 -3.10
C GLN A 178 4.28 -18.88 -4.39
N ALA A 179 5.10 -18.33 -5.24
CA ALA A 179 4.64 -17.72 -6.47
C ALA A 179 4.21 -18.76 -7.51
N SER A 180 4.95 -19.86 -7.65
CA SER A 180 4.56 -20.97 -8.55
C SER A 180 3.31 -21.68 -8.04
N PHE A 181 3.17 -21.87 -6.72
CA PHE A 181 1.94 -22.37 -6.12
C PHE A 181 0.74 -21.47 -6.50
N ALA A 182 0.84 -20.17 -6.26
CA ALA A 182 -0.23 -19.23 -6.61
C ALA A 182 -0.54 -19.20 -8.11
N ALA A 183 0.50 -19.28 -8.96
CA ALA A 183 0.36 -19.29 -10.42
C ALA A 183 -0.28 -20.59 -10.94
N SER A 184 -0.24 -21.70 -10.18
CA SER A 184 -0.88 -22.97 -10.55
C SER A 184 -2.39 -22.94 -10.38
N VAL A 185 -2.92 -22.02 -9.58
CA VAL A 185 -4.36 -21.90 -9.32
C VAL A 185 -5.12 -21.60 -10.62
N ALA A 186 -6.22 -22.29 -10.83
CA ALA A 186 -7.03 -22.13 -12.03
C ALA A 186 -7.81 -20.79 -12.03
N LEU A 187 -8.24 -20.35 -13.21
CA LEU A 187 -9.19 -19.25 -13.32
C LEU A 187 -10.59 -19.68 -12.84
N LYS A 188 -11.28 -18.78 -12.17
CA LYS A 188 -12.75 -18.81 -12.07
C LYS A 188 -13.35 -18.51 -13.45
N SER A 189 -14.67 -18.76 -13.59
CA SER A 189 -15.45 -18.35 -14.76
C SER A 189 -15.61 -16.82 -14.87
N ILE A 190 -14.55 -16.06 -14.52
CA ILE A 190 -14.55 -14.59 -14.46
C ILE A 190 -13.41 -14.09 -15.34
N THR A 191 -13.73 -13.19 -16.25
CA THR A 191 -12.72 -12.51 -17.07
C THR A 191 -11.80 -11.68 -16.20
N PRO A 192 -10.46 -11.74 -16.39
CA PRO A 192 -9.51 -10.86 -15.70
C PRO A 192 -9.91 -9.38 -15.82
N GLY A 193 -9.78 -8.62 -14.74
CA GLY A 193 -10.15 -7.22 -14.66
C GLY A 193 -11.59 -6.93 -14.22
N MET A 194 -12.46 -7.95 -14.15
CA MET A 194 -13.89 -7.72 -13.88
C MET A 194 -14.25 -7.69 -12.40
N LYS A 195 -13.49 -8.38 -11.55
CA LYS A 195 -13.81 -8.50 -10.12
C LYS A 195 -12.57 -8.34 -9.26
N PHE A 196 -12.68 -7.50 -8.25
CA PHE A 196 -11.71 -7.40 -7.17
C PHE A 196 -11.81 -8.63 -6.27
N ASN A 197 -10.68 -9.30 -6.05
CA ASN A 197 -10.55 -10.42 -5.13
C ASN A 197 -9.17 -10.32 -4.46
N TYR A 198 -9.12 -9.75 -3.25
CA TYR A 198 -7.87 -9.56 -2.55
C TYR A 198 -7.11 -10.88 -2.41
N SER A 199 -5.84 -10.90 -2.80
CA SER A 199 -5.05 -12.12 -2.87
C SER A 199 -3.57 -11.88 -2.62
N THR A 200 -3.02 -12.57 -1.62
CA THR A 200 -1.58 -12.64 -1.36
C THR A 200 -0.86 -13.35 -2.52
N GLY A 201 -1.49 -14.36 -3.11
CA GLY A 201 -0.97 -15.09 -4.25
C GLY A 201 -0.68 -14.21 -5.46
N GLU A 202 -1.60 -13.30 -5.82
CA GLU A 202 -1.39 -12.38 -6.95
C GLU A 202 -0.14 -11.49 -6.78
N THR A 203 0.19 -11.16 -5.54
CA THR A 203 1.40 -10.37 -5.26
C THR A 203 2.66 -11.20 -5.40
N ASN A 204 2.64 -12.45 -4.94
CA ASN A 204 3.78 -13.35 -5.11
C ASN A 204 4.00 -13.71 -6.59
N ILE A 205 2.94 -13.83 -7.40
CA ILE A 205 3.05 -13.95 -8.86
C ILE A 205 3.77 -12.74 -9.47
N LEU A 206 3.40 -11.51 -9.09
CA LEU A 206 4.14 -10.31 -9.52
C LEU A 206 5.61 -10.37 -9.11
N SER A 207 5.91 -10.81 -7.89
CA SER A 207 7.28 -10.99 -7.43
C SER A 207 8.07 -11.96 -8.30
N LYS A 208 7.45 -13.09 -8.72
CA LYS A 208 8.05 -14.05 -9.67
C LYS A 208 8.32 -13.39 -11.03
N ILE A 209 7.38 -12.61 -11.54
CA ILE A 209 7.55 -11.91 -12.81
C ILE A 209 8.73 -10.93 -12.73
N ILE A 210 8.82 -10.14 -11.66
CA ILE A 210 9.97 -9.25 -11.42
C ILE A 210 11.27 -10.05 -11.42
N LYS A 211 11.33 -11.16 -10.69
CA LYS A 211 12.50 -12.06 -10.67
C LYS A 211 12.90 -12.51 -12.06
N LEU A 212 11.95 -13.00 -12.87
CA LEU A 212 12.21 -13.48 -14.22
C LEU A 212 12.75 -12.34 -15.12
N ARG A 213 12.14 -11.16 -15.07
CA ARG A 213 12.61 -9.99 -15.84
C ARG A 213 14.02 -9.53 -15.42
N LEU A 214 14.35 -9.61 -14.13
CA LEU A 214 15.71 -9.31 -13.64
C LEU A 214 16.71 -10.36 -14.12
N GLN A 215 16.33 -11.65 -14.14
CA GLN A 215 17.19 -12.72 -14.65
C GLN A 215 17.48 -12.55 -16.16
N GLU A 216 16.50 -12.11 -16.95
CA GLU A 216 16.71 -11.76 -18.37
C GLU A 216 17.76 -10.66 -18.56
N GLN A 217 17.96 -9.80 -17.56
CA GLN A 217 18.98 -8.75 -17.52
C GLN A 217 20.27 -9.18 -16.80
N ASN A 218 20.41 -10.45 -16.42
CA ASN A 218 21.49 -10.97 -15.60
C ASN A 218 21.64 -10.28 -14.24
N LEU A 219 20.52 -9.80 -13.64
CA LEU A 219 20.47 -9.15 -12.35
C LEU A 219 19.96 -10.10 -11.27
N ASN A 220 20.56 -10.01 -10.09
CA ASN A 220 20.10 -10.72 -8.88
C ASN A 220 18.97 -9.88 -8.22
N TYR A 221 17.88 -10.52 -7.81
CA TYR A 221 16.72 -9.84 -7.27
C TYR A 221 17.02 -9.14 -5.93
N GLN A 222 17.71 -9.82 -5.01
CA GLN A 222 18.06 -9.23 -3.71
C GLN A 222 19.00 -8.04 -3.86
N ASN A 223 20.01 -8.17 -4.73
CA ASN A 223 20.91 -7.07 -5.03
C ASN A 223 20.18 -5.92 -5.68
N PHE A 224 19.24 -6.18 -6.61
CA PHE A 224 18.44 -5.14 -7.22
C PHE A 224 17.66 -4.32 -6.19
N ILE A 225 17.00 -4.97 -5.23
CA ILE A 225 16.30 -4.28 -4.12
C ILE A 225 17.31 -3.49 -3.28
N ASN A 226 18.44 -4.08 -2.93
CA ASN A 226 19.45 -3.40 -2.12
C ASN A 226 19.99 -2.15 -2.81
N ASP A 227 20.42 -2.27 -4.06
CA ASP A 227 21.16 -1.21 -4.76
C ASP A 227 20.24 -0.09 -5.27
N ASN A 228 18.99 -0.41 -5.61
CA ASN A 228 18.06 0.53 -6.23
C ASN A 228 16.97 1.05 -5.29
N LEU A 229 16.82 0.46 -4.11
CA LEU A 229 15.84 0.90 -3.11
C LEU A 229 16.47 1.07 -1.73
N SER A 230 16.96 -0.02 -1.10
CA SER A 230 17.34 0.01 0.32
C SER A 230 18.47 1.00 0.60
N SER A 231 19.55 0.95 -0.18
CA SER A 231 20.69 1.86 -0.04
C SER A 231 20.31 3.31 -0.37
N LYS A 232 19.43 3.50 -1.36
CA LYS A 232 19.03 4.82 -1.82
C LYS A 232 18.22 5.59 -0.79
N ILE A 233 17.24 4.93 -0.17
CA ILE A 233 16.36 5.61 0.80
C ILE A 233 16.68 5.26 2.26
N GLY A 234 17.80 4.59 2.53
CA GLY A 234 18.28 4.33 3.88
C GLY A 234 17.48 3.29 4.66
N LEU A 235 17.03 2.20 4.02
CA LEU A 235 16.32 1.09 4.70
C LEU A 235 17.30 0.16 5.43
N LYS A 236 18.07 0.71 6.38
CA LYS A 236 19.17 0.00 7.07
C LYS A 236 18.70 -1.11 8.02
N ASN A 237 17.46 -1.04 8.49
CA ASN A 237 16.86 -2.01 9.41
C ASN A 237 15.71 -2.79 8.74
N THR A 238 15.76 -2.97 7.42
CA THR A 238 14.75 -3.67 6.66
C THR A 238 15.29 -4.99 6.13
N ILE A 239 14.50 -6.05 6.26
CA ILE A 239 14.76 -7.38 5.73
C ILE A 239 13.63 -7.72 4.77
N PHE A 240 13.98 -8.04 3.54
CA PHE A 240 13.10 -8.63 2.54
C PHE A 240 13.34 -10.15 2.57
N GLU A 241 12.29 -10.92 2.87
CA GLU A 241 12.39 -12.36 2.97
C GLU A 241 12.14 -13.02 1.60
N PHE A 242 12.95 -14.03 1.28
CA PHE A 242 12.86 -14.79 0.04
C PHE A 242 12.52 -16.24 0.34
N ASP A 243 11.69 -16.84 -0.49
CA ASP A 243 11.44 -18.29 -0.41
C ASP A 243 12.60 -19.10 -1.01
N SER A 244 12.51 -20.44 -0.91
CA SER A 244 13.57 -21.34 -1.39
C SER A 244 13.79 -21.28 -2.90
N SER A 245 12.83 -20.77 -3.66
CA SER A 245 12.99 -20.53 -5.10
C SER A 245 13.80 -19.26 -5.40
N GLY A 246 14.13 -18.46 -4.39
CA GLY A 246 14.77 -17.15 -4.54
C GLY A 246 13.80 -16.07 -5.03
N THR A 247 12.51 -16.22 -4.76
CA THR A 247 11.50 -15.22 -5.03
C THR A 247 11.19 -14.45 -3.75
N PHE A 248 11.17 -13.11 -3.79
CA PHE A 248 10.79 -12.28 -2.66
C PHE A 248 9.33 -12.57 -2.27
N ILE A 249 9.10 -12.91 -0.99
CA ILE A 249 7.76 -13.15 -0.42
C ILE A 249 7.04 -11.80 -0.25
N GLY A 250 6.77 -11.15 -1.38
CA GLY A 250 6.25 -9.79 -1.44
C GLY A 250 4.82 -9.66 -0.96
N GLY A 251 4.13 -10.77 -0.76
CA GLY A 251 2.76 -10.79 -0.23
C GLY A 251 2.65 -10.49 1.26
N SER A 252 3.74 -10.72 2.06
CA SER A 252 3.64 -10.68 3.53
C SER A 252 4.93 -10.40 4.30
N SER A 253 6.11 -10.51 3.70
CA SER A 253 7.34 -10.72 4.47
C SER A 253 8.39 -9.63 4.25
N VAL A 254 8.09 -8.43 4.76
CA VAL A 254 9.07 -7.37 5.04
C VAL A 254 9.14 -7.17 6.55
N PHE A 255 10.35 -7.17 7.11
CA PHE A 255 10.58 -6.88 8.52
C PHE A 255 11.37 -5.58 8.61
N ALA A 256 10.81 -4.58 9.28
CA ALA A 256 11.46 -3.28 9.42
C ALA A 256 11.08 -2.61 10.74
N ASN A 257 11.89 -1.64 11.16
CA ASN A 257 11.50 -0.76 12.23
C ASN A 257 10.52 0.33 11.72
N ALA A 258 9.87 1.04 12.63
CA ALA A 258 8.89 2.05 12.27
C ALA A 258 9.49 3.19 11.42
N ARG A 259 10.75 3.54 11.65
CA ARG A 259 11.46 4.61 10.94
C ARG A 259 11.74 4.24 9.48
N ASP A 260 12.04 2.96 9.18
CA ASP A 260 12.23 2.48 7.81
C ASP A 260 10.90 2.36 7.07
N PHE A 261 9.83 1.91 7.73
CA PHE A 261 8.48 1.98 7.16
C PHE A 261 8.06 3.42 6.84
N ALA A 262 8.46 4.38 7.69
CA ALA A 262 8.21 5.79 7.41
C ALA A 262 9.01 6.30 6.18
N ARG A 263 10.25 5.84 5.96
CA ARG A 263 11.03 6.18 4.74
C ARG A 263 10.33 5.71 3.48
N PHE A 264 9.78 4.49 3.49
CA PHE A 264 8.98 3.99 2.39
C PHE A 264 7.75 4.89 2.12
N GLY A 265 7.00 5.25 3.17
CA GLY A 265 5.87 6.17 3.03
C GLY A 265 6.29 7.56 2.55
N TYR A 266 7.45 8.04 3.00
CA TYR A 266 7.98 9.36 2.64
C TYR A 266 8.42 9.42 1.17
N LEU A 267 8.99 8.33 0.63
CA LEU A 267 9.27 8.22 -0.81
C LEU A 267 8.00 8.46 -1.64
N TYR A 268 6.89 7.85 -1.26
CA TYR A 268 5.60 8.05 -1.91
C TYR A 268 5.06 9.47 -1.71
N LEU A 269 5.26 10.05 -0.52
CA LEU A 269 4.87 11.43 -0.23
C LEU A 269 5.68 12.43 -1.06
N ARG A 270 6.88 12.10 -1.50
CA ARG A 270 7.78 12.91 -2.33
C ARG A 270 7.76 12.51 -3.82
N ASP A 271 6.65 11.98 -4.31
CA ASP A 271 6.45 11.63 -5.74
C ASP A 271 7.51 10.68 -6.33
N GLY A 272 8.06 9.80 -5.49
CA GLY A 272 9.09 8.86 -5.91
C GLY A 272 10.49 9.47 -6.04
N GLN A 273 10.66 10.71 -5.58
CA GLN A 273 11.96 11.39 -5.53
C GLN A 273 12.63 11.16 -4.18
N TRP A 274 13.96 11.05 -4.20
CA TRP A 274 14.77 10.96 -2.98
C TRP A 274 16.16 11.53 -3.23
N ASP A 275 16.51 12.58 -2.51
CA ASP A 275 17.84 13.22 -2.54
C ASP A 275 18.38 13.46 -3.95
N GLY A 276 17.57 14.10 -4.79
CA GLY A 276 17.90 14.40 -6.19
C GLY A 276 17.76 13.22 -7.15
N GLU A 277 17.51 12.00 -6.68
CA GLU A 277 17.32 10.82 -7.53
C GLU A 277 15.84 10.47 -7.69
N THR A 278 15.47 10.02 -8.90
CA THR A 278 14.15 9.44 -9.17
C THR A 278 14.21 7.93 -8.92
N ILE A 279 13.61 7.47 -7.83
CA ILE A 279 13.51 6.04 -7.50
C ILE A 279 12.43 5.36 -8.34
N VAL A 280 11.29 6.03 -8.48
CA VAL A 280 10.18 5.64 -9.35
C VAL A 280 9.52 6.89 -9.90
N SER A 281 8.96 6.81 -11.10
CA SER A 281 8.37 7.98 -11.76
C SER A 281 7.19 8.57 -10.99
N LYS A 282 7.05 9.90 -11.03
CA LYS A 282 5.88 10.60 -10.49
C LYS A 282 4.57 10.07 -11.10
N SER A 283 4.58 9.73 -12.40
CA SER A 283 3.40 9.18 -13.08
C SER A 283 2.93 7.87 -12.45
N TRP A 284 3.83 7.02 -11.98
CA TRP A 284 3.51 5.81 -11.23
C TRP A 284 2.85 6.12 -9.89
N ILE A 285 3.38 7.09 -9.15
CA ILE A 285 2.81 7.54 -7.89
C ILE A 285 1.41 8.15 -8.11
N ASP A 286 1.24 9.00 -9.13
CA ASP A 286 -0.06 9.59 -9.46
C ASP A 286 -1.11 8.54 -9.86
N ASP A 287 -0.68 7.48 -10.56
CA ASP A 287 -1.55 6.36 -10.91
C ASP A 287 -1.96 5.55 -9.66
N THR A 288 -1.05 5.39 -8.70
CA THR A 288 -1.31 4.69 -7.43
C THR A 288 -2.39 5.39 -6.59
N ARG A 289 -2.53 6.72 -6.70
CA ARG A 289 -3.56 7.50 -5.99
C ARG A 289 -4.93 7.47 -6.67
N LYS A 290 -5.02 6.97 -7.89
CA LYS A 290 -6.28 6.87 -8.65
C LYS A 290 -6.87 5.48 -8.48
N PRO A 291 -8.12 5.37 -8.02
CA PRO A 291 -8.73 4.05 -7.84
C PRO A 291 -8.82 3.32 -9.19
N ALA A 292 -8.36 2.06 -9.20
CA ALA A 292 -8.52 1.21 -10.36
C ALA A 292 -10.01 0.88 -10.59
N LYS A 293 -10.36 0.57 -11.84
CA LYS A 293 -11.73 0.15 -12.17
C LYS A 293 -12.08 -1.13 -11.40
N ASN A 294 -13.35 -1.27 -11.04
CA ASN A 294 -13.89 -2.47 -10.37
C ASN A 294 -13.24 -2.82 -9.01
N THR A 295 -12.61 -1.87 -8.33
CA THR A 295 -12.01 -2.03 -6.99
C THR A 295 -12.84 -1.36 -5.89
N TYR A 296 -14.12 -1.11 -6.13
CA TYR A 296 -14.99 -0.33 -5.22
C TYR A 296 -14.43 1.06 -4.89
N LYS A 297 -13.54 1.60 -5.74
CA LYS A 297 -12.79 2.86 -5.55
C LYS A 297 -11.88 2.85 -4.33
N MET A 298 -11.46 1.69 -3.84
CA MET A 298 -10.69 1.53 -2.61
C MET A 298 -9.28 0.97 -2.80
N TYR A 299 -8.86 0.69 -4.05
CA TYR A 299 -7.58 0.03 -4.28
C TYR A 299 -6.94 0.46 -5.61
N SER A 300 -5.61 0.60 -5.61
CA SER A 300 -4.80 0.82 -6.81
C SER A 300 -3.34 0.44 -6.57
N ASN A 301 -2.73 -0.27 -7.51
CA ASN A 301 -1.29 -0.59 -7.55
C ASN A 301 -0.72 -1.06 -6.20
N LYS A 302 -1.46 -1.97 -5.51
CA LYS A 302 -1.10 -2.51 -4.19
C LYS A 302 -1.21 -1.52 -3.02
N PHE A 303 -1.94 -0.42 -3.19
CA PHE A 303 -2.30 0.51 -2.13
C PHE A 303 -3.81 0.55 -1.89
N TRP A 304 -4.17 0.76 -0.64
CA TRP A 304 -5.53 1.06 -0.24
C TRP A 304 -5.81 2.55 -0.36
N LEU A 305 -7.06 2.87 -0.69
CA LEU A 305 -7.60 4.22 -0.75
C LEU A 305 -8.80 4.29 0.21
N PRO A 306 -9.05 5.43 0.88
CA PRO A 306 -10.23 5.58 1.70
C PRO A 306 -11.50 5.37 0.87
N HIS A 307 -12.46 4.63 1.42
CA HIS A 307 -13.76 4.52 0.79
C HIS A 307 -14.37 5.92 0.59
N PRO A 308 -14.94 6.25 -0.58
CA PRO A 308 -15.45 7.61 -0.86
C PRO A 308 -16.47 8.12 0.15
N ALA A 309 -17.24 7.23 0.78
CA ALA A 309 -18.20 7.56 1.83
C ALA A 309 -17.57 7.66 3.23
N SER A 310 -16.30 7.25 3.41
CA SER A 310 -15.60 7.38 4.69
C SER A 310 -15.27 8.85 4.96
N ARG A 311 -15.48 9.30 6.19
CA ARG A 311 -15.07 10.62 6.68
C ARG A 311 -13.93 10.55 7.69
N SER A 312 -13.39 9.36 7.92
CA SER A 312 -12.42 9.14 8.98
C SER A 312 -11.04 9.67 8.62
N LEU A 313 -10.61 9.57 7.36
CA LEU A 313 -9.29 10.05 6.91
C LEU A 313 -9.44 11.19 5.90
N PRO A 314 -8.42 12.08 5.74
CA PRO A 314 -8.36 13.02 4.63
C PRO A 314 -8.56 12.29 3.28
N LYS A 315 -9.27 12.93 2.34
CA LYS A 315 -9.69 12.27 1.09
C LYS A 315 -8.53 11.90 0.16
N ASP A 316 -7.42 12.58 0.29
CA ASP A 316 -6.20 12.37 -0.48
C ASP A 316 -5.25 11.34 0.16
N THR A 317 -5.67 10.74 1.27
CA THR A 317 -4.91 9.66 1.92
C THR A 317 -4.83 8.45 1.00
N TYR A 318 -3.68 7.80 0.94
CA TYR A 318 -3.51 6.45 0.43
C TYR A 318 -2.57 5.69 1.37
N PHE A 319 -2.69 4.37 1.43
CA PHE A 319 -2.03 3.69 2.53
C PHE A 319 -1.71 2.22 2.26
N CYS A 320 -0.66 1.75 2.92
CA CYS A 320 -0.36 0.35 3.08
C CYS A 320 -1.11 -0.18 4.31
N ALA A 321 -1.69 -1.38 4.21
CA ALA A 321 -2.33 -2.06 5.33
C ALA A 321 -1.85 -3.50 5.43
N GLY A 322 -1.58 -3.94 6.65
CA GLY A 322 -1.15 -5.31 6.98
C GLY A 322 -1.99 -5.91 8.10
N PHE A 323 -2.09 -7.24 8.10
CA PHE A 323 -2.77 -7.99 9.15
C PHE A 323 -2.30 -7.55 10.54
N GLY A 324 -3.21 -7.56 11.50
CA GLY A 324 -2.89 -7.11 12.85
C GLY A 324 -2.80 -5.58 12.98
N GLY A 325 -3.34 -4.82 12.03
CA GLY A 325 -3.42 -3.35 12.10
C GLY A 325 -2.09 -2.65 11.85
N GLN A 326 -1.26 -3.19 10.95
CA GLN A 326 -0.07 -2.50 10.46
C GLN A 326 -0.49 -1.46 9.44
N TYR A 327 -0.06 -0.22 9.59
CA TYR A 327 -0.41 0.87 8.67
C TYR A 327 0.77 1.78 8.36
N ILE A 328 0.88 2.18 7.09
CA ILE A 328 1.64 3.36 6.65
C ILE A 328 0.62 4.25 5.93
N LEU A 329 0.14 5.30 6.59
CA LEU A 329 -0.76 6.29 5.99
C LEU A 329 0.06 7.41 5.38
N ILE A 330 -0.25 7.79 4.14
CA ILE A 330 0.40 8.87 3.41
C ILE A 330 -0.65 9.92 3.11
N ILE A 331 -0.46 11.14 3.60
CA ILE A 331 -1.47 12.20 3.60
C ILE A 331 -0.89 13.47 3.00
N PRO A 332 -0.97 13.66 1.67
CA PRO A 332 -0.37 14.79 0.98
C PRO A 332 -0.87 16.15 1.49
N SER A 333 -2.16 16.32 1.75
CA SER A 333 -2.74 17.58 2.25
C SER A 333 -2.19 18.03 3.60
N LYS A 334 -1.53 17.13 4.34
CA LYS A 334 -0.90 17.43 5.63
C LYS A 334 0.62 17.33 5.58
N ASP A 335 1.21 17.05 4.40
CA ASP A 335 2.62 16.70 4.27
C ASP A 335 3.06 15.67 5.33
N MET A 336 2.30 14.58 5.43
CA MET A 336 2.38 13.68 6.58
C MET A 336 2.49 12.20 6.19
N VAL A 337 3.30 11.47 6.97
CA VAL A 337 3.31 10.00 7.00
C VAL A 337 3.03 9.55 8.43
N VAL A 338 2.10 8.62 8.60
CA VAL A 338 1.82 8.00 9.90
C VAL A 338 2.08 6.51 9.80
N VAL A 339 2.94 5.99 10.67
CA VAL A 339 3.19 4.56 10.82
C VAL A 339 2.60 4.08 12.13
N ARG A 340 1.71 3.11 12.06
CA ARG A 340 1.24 2.37 13.24
C ARG A 340 1.58 0.90 13.06
N LEU A 341 2.23 0.32 14.05
CA LEU A 341 2.51 -1.12 14.14
C LEU A 341 1.87 -1.67 15.42
N GLY A 342 1.27 -2.86 15.33
CA GLY A 342 0.57 -3.40 16.48
C GLY A 342 0.03 -4.82 16.28
N GLU A 343 -0.81 -5.24 17.22
CA GLU A 343 -1.43 -6.55 17.28
C GLU A 343 -2.95 -6.37 17.44
N THR A 344 -3.62 -6.14 16.32
CA THR A 344 -5.07 -5.91 16.27
C THR A 344 -5.72 -6.97 15.39
N TYR A 345 -6.65 -7.71 15.93
CA TYR A 345 -7.35 -8.74 15.18
C TYR A 345 -8.81 -8.34 14.98
N MET A 346 -9.27 -8.31 13.71
CA MET A 346 -10.68 -8.08 13.34
C MET A 346 -11.27 -6.71 13.74
N ARG A 347 -10.45 -5.67 13.97
CA ARG A 347 -10.89 -4.35 14.48
C ARG A 347 -10.26 -3.17 13.74
N ASP A 348 -9.93 -3.36 12.46
CA ASP A 348 -9.22 -2.37 11.65
C ASP A 348 -9.93 -1.01 11.61
N ASN A 349 -11.27 -0.99 11.54
CA ASN A 349 -12.04 0.25 11.54
C ASN A 349 -11.81 1.09 12.82
N LYS A 350 -11.67 0.46 13.97
CA LYS A 350 -11.42 1.16 15.23
C LYS A 350 -10.02 1.76 15.29
N VAL A 351 -9.05 1.05 14.73
CA VAL A 351 -7.69 1.58 14.58
C VAL A 351 -7.68 2.81 13.65
N ILE A 352 -8.33 2.73 12.49
CA ILE A 352 -8.43 3.86 11.55
C ILE A 352 -9.18 5.05 12.20
N GLU A 353 -10.26 4.82 12.94
CA GLU A 353 -10.97 5.89 13.68
C GLU A 353 -10.05 6.57 14.70
N ASN A 354 -9.25 5.78 15.44
CA ASN A 354 -8.31 6.30 16.42
C ASN A 354 -7.18 7.10 15.75
N LEU A 355 -6.58 6.57 14.68
CA LEU A 355 -5.55 7.26 13.91
C LEU A 355 -6.10 8.57 13.30
N SER A 356 -7.33 8.58 12.80
CA SER A 356 -7.98 9.77 12.28
C SER A 356 -8.11 10.87 13.34
N LYS A 357 -8.50 10.51 14.57
CA LYS A 357 -8.54 11.46 15.69
C LYS A 357 -7.15 12.00 16.02
N ILE A 358 -6.13 11.15 16.06
CA ILE A 358 -4.75 11.59 16.29
C ILE A 358 -4.30 12.55 15.18
N ILE A 359 -4.55 12.21 13.90
CA ILE A 359 -4.20 13.04 12.74
C ILE A 359 -4.91 14.41 12.77
N SER A 360 -6.10 14.51 13.35
CA SER A 360 -6.85 15.76 13.41
C SER A 360 -6.19 16.85 14.25
N PHE A 361 -5.30 16.50 15.17
CA PHE A 361 -4.53 17.46 15.97
C PHE A 361 -3.42 18.17 15.20
N PHE A 362 -3.07 17.65 14.02
CA PHE A 362 -2.02 18.24 13.20
C PHE A 362 -2.63 19.13 12.11
N PRO A 363 -2.04 20.30 11.83
CA PRO A 363 -2.58 21.22 10.84
C PRO A 363 -2.57 20.62 9.44
N THR A 364 -3.51 21.06 8.60
CA THR A 364 -3.39 21.01 7.15
C THR A 364 -2.47 22.14 6.71
N ARG A 365 -1.71 21.92 5.67
CA ARG A 365 -0.97 23.01 5.02
C ARG A 365 -1.87 23.89 4.20
#